data_3fe1d21321ab71c6ce435153ab18ea07
#
_entry.id   3fe1d21321ab71c6ce435153ab18ea07
#
_cell.length_a   1.000
_cell.length_b   1.000
_cell.length_c   1.000
_cell.angle_alpha   90.00
_cell.angle_beta   90.00
_cell.angle_gamma   90.00
#
_symmetry.space_group_name_H-M   'P 1'
#
loop_
_entity.id
_entity.type
_entity.pdbx_description
1 polymer ?
#
loop_
_entity_poly.entity_id
_entity_poly.type
_entity_poly.pdbx_seq_one_letter_code
_entity_poly.pdbx_strand_id
1 'polypeptide(L)'
;MKKKYQYTTLVLCFLTQFLLAQSENDALKNKNILIVYGGWFGHQPEVFADKIANWLEGQEANVTLSESTGIYLDKTVMSKTDLIIQHITMSTIKSSESKALQNAVANGTALAGCHGGLGDAFRNDTEYQYMIGGQFVKHPGGQVDYSVKISEPEHIVTVGIKDFSLNSEQYYMHIDPSINVIATTVFNGDHDPWIEGVEMPVVWTKTYGKGKIFYSSLGHSADIFEIPEVWQIMTRGVTWAVSKKMN
;
A
#
# COMPACT_ATOMS: atom_id res chain seq x y z
N MET A 1 27.39 37.73 11.66
CA MET A 1 26.03 37.28 12.06
C MET A 1 25.43 36.22 11.16
N LYS A 2 25.74 36.10 9.84
CA LYS A 2 25.13 35.13 8.90
C LYS A 2 25.46 33.64 9.15
N LYS A 3 26.61 33.28 9.78
CA LYS A 3 26.98 31.87 10.03
C LYS A 3 26.20 31.19 11.15
N LYS A 4 25.66 31.88 12.14
CA LYS A 4 24.90 31.28 13.25
C LYS A 4 23.54 30.76 12.82
N TYR A 5 22.90 31.39 11.84
CA TYR A 5 21.57 30.94 11.34
C TYR A 5 21.62 29.66 10.50
N GLN A 6 22.71 29.41 9.77
CA GLN A 6 22.88 28.19 8.98
C GLN A 6 22.99 26.93 9.86
N TYR A 7 23.68 26.99 10.98
CA TYR A 7 23.78 25.85 11.90
C TYR A 7 22.47 25.57 12.62
N THR A 8 21.71 26.61 12.97
CA THR A 8 20.42 26.44 13.67
C THR A 8 19.38 25.79 12.74
N THR A 9 19.36 26.14 11.47
CA THR A 9 18.44 25.54 10.49
C THR A 9 18.81 24.08 10.21
N LEU A 10 20.10 23.76 10.10
CA LEU A 10 20.57 22.39 9.87
C LEU A 10 20.24 21.47 11.06
N VAL A 11 20.45 21.94 12.29
CA VAL A 11 20.13 21.19 13.52
C VAL A 11 18.62 20.99 13.67
N LEU A 12 17.80 21.98 13.27
CA LEU A 12 16.34 21.85 13.32
C LEU A 12 15.84 20.80 12.31
N CYS A 13 16.40 20.77 11.09
CA CYS A 13 16.08 19.74 10.09
C CYS A 13 16.48 18.33 10.54
N PHE A 14 17.63 18.17 11.18
CA PHE A 14 18.05 16.87 11.73
C PHE A 14 17.18 16.42 12.90
N LEU A 15 16.78 17.34 13.78
CA LEU A 15 15.89 17.04 14.90
C LEU A 15 14.48 16.67 14.44
N THR A 16 13.95 17.32 13.41
CA THR A 16 12.64 16.98 12.86
C THR A 16 12.65 15.62 12.14
N GLN A 17 13.71 15.30 11.40
CA GLN A 17 13.86 13.99 10.77
C GLN A 17 14.03 12.87 11.80
N PHE A 18 14.76 13.13 12.89
CA PHE A 18 14.94 12.16 13.98
C PHE A 18 13.64 11.92 14.75
N LEU A 19 12.85 12.98 15.00
CA LEU A 19 11.53 12.87 15.64
C LEU A 19 10.51 12.17 14.74
N LEU A 20 10.55 12.39 13.44
CA LEU A 20 9.69 11.67 12.47
C LEU A 20 10.07 10.19 12.40
N ALA A 21 11.35 9.86 12.33
CA ALA A 21 11.82 8.47 12.34
C ALA A 21 11.49 7.75 13.66
N GLN A 22 11.53 8.43 14.79
CA GLN A 22 11.15 7.87 16.09
C GLN A 22 9.63 7.67 16.20
N SER A 23 8.81 8.56 15.62
CA SER A 23 7.35 8.42 15.59
C SER A 23 6.88 7.30 14.64
N GLU A 24 7.62 7.02 13.58
CA GLU A 24 7.35 5.90 12.67
C GLU A 24 7.61 4.55 13.38
N ASN A 25 8.72 4.43 14.12
CA ASN A 25 9.03 3.22 14.88
C ASN A 25 8.00 2.91 15.97
N ASP A 26 7.37 3.93 16.58
CA ASP A 26 6.37 3.72 17.62
C ASP A 26 4.98 3.33 17.07
N ALA A 27 4.68 3.65 15.82
CA ALA A 27 3.34 3.43 15.26
C ALA A 27 2.99 1.95 15.06
N LEU A 28 3.99 1.10 14.79
CA LEU A 28 3.84 -0.34 14.54
C LEU A 28 4.07 -1.19 15.79
N LYS A 29 4.76 -0.64 16.78
CA LYS A 29 5.12 -1.35 18.02
C LYS A 29 3.89 -1.92 18.74
N ASN A 30 3.94 -3.21 19.06
CA ASN A 30 2.86 -3.97 19.71
C ASN A 30 1.54 -4.03 18.91
N LYS A 31 1.54 -3.65 17.61
CA LYS A 31 0.37 -3.80 16.75
C LYS A 31 0.20 -5.25 16.32
N ASN A 32 -1.05 -5.71 16.29
CA ASN A 32 -1.39 -7.02 15.76
C ASN A 32 -1.67 -6.90 14.27
N ILE A 33 -0.80 -7.45 13.45
CA ILE A 33 -0.85 -7.34 11.99
C ILE A 33 -1.10 -8.73 11.41
N LEU A 34 -2.17 -8.83 10.62
CA LEU A 34 -2.52 -10.03 9.89
C LEU A 34 -2.09 -9.88 8.43
N ILE A 35 -1.19 -10.74 7.97
CA ILE A 35 -0.80 -10.83 6.56
C ILE A 35 -1.54 -11.99 5.93
N VAL A 36 -2.37 -11.72 4.91
CA VAL A 36 -3.11 -12.73 4.15
C VAL A 36 -2.58 -12.75 2.72
N TYR A 37 -2.01 -13.88 2.31
CA TYR A 37 -1.30 -13.98 1.04
C TYR A 37 -1.69 -15.24 0.26
N GLY A 38 -1.43 -15.24 -1.06
CA GLY A 38 -1.72 -16.36 -1.94
C GLY A 38 -2.20 -15.93 -3.33
N GLY A 39 -2.98 -16.81 -3.96
CA GLY A 39 -3.48 -16.59 -5.32
C GLY A 39 -2.44 -16.94 -6.38
N TRP A 40 -2.29 -16.11 -7.40
CA TRP A 40 -1.38 -16.40 -8.52
C TRP A 40 0.09 -16.34 -8.09
N PHE A 41 0.79 -17.47 -8.25
CA PHE A 41 2.18 -17.64 -7.81
C PHE A 41 3.19 -16.73 -8.52
N GLY A 42 2.86 -16.20 -9.71
CA GLY A 42 3.74 -15.31 -10.47
C GLY A 42 4.06 -14.00 -9.74
N HIS A 43 3.22 -13.58 -8.79
CA HIS A 43 3.49 -12.43 -7.92
C HIS A 43 4.25 -12.79 -6.64
N GLN A 44 4.79 -14.01 -6.54
CA GLN A 44 5.63 -14.46 -5.43
C GLN A 44 5.04 -14.17 -4.04
N PRO A 45 3.77 -14.54 -3.76
CA PRO A 45 3.07 -14.09 -2.56
C PRO A 45 3.76 -14.48 -1.24
N GLU A 46 4.39 -15.66 -1.17
CA GLU A 46 5.17 -16.08 0.00
C GLU A 46 6.39 -15.17 0.23
N VAL A 47 7.15 -14.89 -0.85
CA VAL A 47 8.36 -14.05 -0.75
C VAL A 47 8.00 -12.63 -0.30
N PHE A 48 6.88 -12.09 -0.82
CA PHE A 48 6.34 -10.81 -0.35
C PHE A 48 5.96 -10.89 1.13
N ALA A 49 5.21 -11.93 1.52
CA ALA A 49 4.72 -12.09 2.89
C ALA A 49 5.88 -12.19 3.90
N ASP A 50 6.91 -12.98 3.58
CA ASP A 50 8.10 -13.13 4.41
C ASP A 50 8.88 -11.80 4.51
N LYS A 51 9.07 -11.09 3.38
CA LYS A 51 9.79 -9.82 3.36
C LYS A 51 9.11 -8.77 4.24
N ILE A 52 7.79 -8.62 4.13
CA ILE A 52 7.04 -7.63 4.89
C ILE A 52 6.90 -8.05 6.38
N ALA A 53 6.76 -9.37 6.66
CA ALA A 53 6.72 -9.90 8.01
C ALA A 53 8.02 -9.62 8.77
N ASN A 54 9.17 -9.96 8.17
CA ASN A 54 10.49 -9.70 8.75
C ASN A 54 10.70 -8.21 9.07
N TRP A 55 10.26 -7.32 8.18
CA TRP A 55 10.33 -5.88 8.44
C TRP A 55 9.44 -5.47 9.62
N LEU A 56 8.19 -5.95 9.68
CA LEU A 56 7.24 -5.65 10.73
C LEU A 56 7.69 -6.16 12.10
N GLU A 57 8.24 -7.36 12.17
CA GLU A 57 8.82 -7.93 13.38
C GLU A 57 10.02 -7.09 13.87
N GLY A 58 10.82 -6.57 12.93
CA GLY A 58 11.88 -5.59 13.22
C GLY A 58 11.36 -4.27 13.79
N GLN A 59 10.08 -3.93 13.56
CA GLN A 59 9.38 -2.78 14.16
C GLN A 59 8.63 -3.16 15.47
N GLU A 60 8.89 -4.33 16.04
CA GLU A 60 8.25 -4.84 17.25
C GLU A 60 6.72 -5.06 17.12
N ALA A 61 6.23 -5.32 15.89
CA ALA A 61 4.84 -5.71 15.66
C ALA A 61 4.61 -7.21 15.93
N ASN A 62 3.38 -7.57 16.27
CA ASN A 62 2.93 -8.96 16.38
C ASN A 62 2.37 -9.41 15.04
N VAL A 63 3.06 -10.28 14.31
CA VAL A 63 2.67 -10.71 12.97
C VAL A 63 2.00 -12.07 13.00
N THR A 64 0.89 -12.20 12.26
CA THR A 64 0.22 -13.47 11.97
C THR A 64 0.12 -13.62 10.46
N LEU A 65 0.54 -14.78 9.94
CA LEU A 65 0.47 -15.12 8.51
C LEU A 65 -0.69 -16.08 8.24
N SER A 66 -1.38 -15.90 7.13
CA SER A 66 -2.44 -16.82 6.68
C SER A 66 -2.48 -16.93 5.15
N GLU A 67 -2.53 -18.14 4.64
CA GLU A 67 -2.73 -18.43 3.20
C GLU A 67 -4.23 -18.49 2.81
N SER A 68 -5.12 -18.25 3.75
CA SER A 68 -6.55 -18.41 3.55
C SER A 68 -7.36 -17.18 3.96
N THR A 69 -8.25 -16.74 3.09
CA THR A 69 -9.27 -15.72 3.38
C THR A 69 -10.28 -16.18 4.45
N GLY A 70 -10.35 -17.49 4.72
CA GLY A 70 -11.16 -18.05 5.83
C GLY A 70 -10.80 -17.48 7.19
N ILE A 71 -9.57 -16.97 7.38
CA ILE A 71 -9.12 -16.29 8.58
C ILE A 71 -9.97 -15.06 8.93
N TYR A 72 -10.58 -14.40 7.94
CA TYR A 72 -11.47 -13.26 8.16
C TYR A 72 -12.74 -13.63 8.97
N LEU A 73 -13.09 -14.92 9.04
CA LEU A 73 -14.19 -15.41 9.86
C LEU A 73 -13.78 -15.74 11.31
N ASP A 74 -12.47 -15.78 11.59
CA ASP A 74 -11.99 -16.03 12.96
C ASP A 74 -12.15 -14.76 13.81
N LYS A 75 -13.19 -14.74 14.62
CA LYS A 75 -13.50 -13.61 15.50
C LYS A 75 -12.42 -13.34 16.55
N THR A 76 -11.68 -14.37 16.96
CA THR A 76 -10.61 -14.24 17.96
C THR A 76 -9.42 -13.49 17.39
N VAL A 77 -9.05 -13.80 16.14
CA VAL A 77 -7.99 -13.11 15.41
C VAL A 77 -8.45 -11.70 15.02
N MET A 78 -9.59 -11.60 14.33
CA MET A 78 -10.06 -10.33 13.74
C MET A 78 -10.36 -9.26 14.79
N SER A 79 -10.83 -9.63 15.98
CA SER A 79 -11.11 -8.67 17.06
C SER A 79 -9.87 -7.99 17.64
N LYS A 80 -8.70 -8.56 17.41
CA LYS A 80 -7.41 -8.04 17.90
C LYS A 80 -6.57 -7.41 16.80
N THR A 81 -6.94 -7.61 15.53
CA THR A 81 -6.17 -7.17 14.37
C THR A 81 -6.28 -5.65 14.19
N ASP A 82 -5.16 -4.96 14.28
CA ASP A 82 -5.05 -3.52 14.01
C ASP A 82 -4.94 -3.21 12.51
N LEU A 83 -4.24 -4.08 11.76
CA LEU A 83 -3.97 -3.92 10.33
C LEU A 83 -4.02 -5.27 9.62
N ILE A 84 -4.65 -5.29 8.46
CA ILE A 84 -4.57 -6.41 7.51
C ILE A 84 -3.67 -5.97 6.35
N ILE A 85 -2.65 -6.75 6.03
CA ILE A 85 -1.90 -6.63 4.78
C ILE A 85 -2.34 -7.79 3.89
N GLN A 86 -2.95 -7.47 2.75
CA GLN A 86 -3.43 -8.49 1.82
C GLN A 86 -2.57 -8.51 0.56
N HIS A 87 -2.13 -9.72 0.18
CA HIS A 87 -1.40 -9.99 -1.05
C HIS A 87 -1.92 -11.28 -1.71
N ILE A 88 -3.16 -11.21 -2.20
CA ILE A 88 -3.84 -12.32 -2.89
C ILE A 88 -4.23 -11.88 -4.30
N THR A 89 -3.64 -12.48 -5.32
CA THR A 89 -3.88 -12.07 -6.72
C THR A 89 -4.76 -13.09 -7.44
N MET A 90 -5.69 -12.58 -8.28
CA MET A 90 -6.56 -13.38 -9.19
C MET A 90 -7.23 -14.58 -8.50
N SER A 91 -7.86 -14.32 -7.37
CA SER A 91 -8.52 -15.34 -6.56
C SER A 91 -10.02 -15.09 -6.45
N THR A 92 -10.67 -15.90 -5.66
CA THR A 92 -12.07 -15.74 -5.26
C THR A 92 -12.18 -15.67 -3.75
N ILE A 93 -13.20 -14.98 -3.26
CA ILE A 93 -13.53 -14.89 -1.85
C ILE A 93 -14.98 -15.27 -1.63
N LYS A 94 -15.30 -15.98 -0.55
CA LYS A 94 -16.70 -16.25 -0.20
C LYS A 94 -17.37 -14.96 0.30
N SER A 95 -18.66 -14.79 0.01
CA SER A 95 -19.40 -13.60 0.43
C SER A 95 -19.35 -13.37 1.95
N SER A 96 -19.30 -14.43 2.75
CA SER A 96 -19.16 -14.32 4.22
C SER A 96 -17.79 -13.80 4.65
N GLU A 97 -16.72 -14.23 3.96
CA GLU A 97 -15.34 -13.80 4.22
C GLU A 97 -15.15 -12.34 3.79
N SER A 98 -15.64 -11.98 2.59
CA SER A 98 -15.62 -10.61 2.07
C SER A 98 -16.36 -9.65 3.00
N LYS A 99 -17.57 -10.03 3.43
CA LYS A 99 -18.35 -9.23 4.37
C LYS A 99 -17.67 -9.09 5.73
N ALA A 100 -16.99 -10.12 6.21
CA ALA A 100 -16.24 -10.05 7.46
C ALA A 100 -15.05 -9.08 7.35
N LEU A 101 -14.29 -9.14 6.24
CA LEU A 101 -13.23 -8.19 5.94
C LEU A 101 -13.74 -6.75 5.88
N GLN A 102 -14.80 -6.50 5.09
CA GLN A 102 -15.41 -5.17 4.96
C GLN A 102 -15.89 -4.62 6.30
N ASN A 103 -16.55 -5.47 7.13
CA ASN A 103 -16.99 -5.06 8.46
C ASN A 103 -15.82 -4.72 9.39
N ALA A 104 -14.72 -5.48 9.34
CA ALA A 104 -13.52 -5.20 10.14
C ALA A 104 -12.95 -3.83 9.75
N VAL A 105 -12.78 -3.58 8.44
CA VAL A 105 -12.27 -2.28 7.96
C VAL A 105 -13.23 -1.15 8.31
N ALA A 106 -14.53 -1.31 8.08
CA ALA A 106 -15.52 -0.28 8.43
C ALA A 106 -15.54 0.06 9.93
N ASN A 107 -15.19 -0.89 10.79
CA ASN A 107 -15.09 -0.69 12.24
C ASN A 107 -13.73 -0.17 12.72
N GLY A 108 -12.72 -0.06 11.85
CA GLY A 108 -11.48 0.63 12.16
C GLY A 108 -10.21 -0.19 11.99
N THR A 109 -10.29 -1.48 11.65
CA THR A 109 -9.10 -2.25 11.22
C THR A 109 -8.56 -1.61 9.94
N ALA A 110 -7.26 -1.33 9.90
CA ALA A 110 -6.63 -0.81 8.69
C ALA A 110 -6.46 -1.91 7.62
N LEU A 111 -6.38 -1.51 6.35
CA LEU A 111 -6.08 -2.41 5.24
C LEU A 111 -4.97 -1.82 4.38
N ALA A 112 -3.96 -2.63 4.06
CA ALA A 112 -2.88 -2.22 3.16
C ALA A 112 -2.57 -3.34 2.17
N GLY A 113 -2.04 -2.98 1.01
CA GLY A 113 -1.57 -3.93 0.04
C GLY A 113 -1.03 -3.27 -1.21
N CYS A 114 -0.49 -4.10 -2.10
CA CYS A 114 0.11 -3.60 -3.32
C CYS A 114 -0.25 -4.47 -4.53
N HIS A 115 -0.08 -3.85 -5.70
CA HIS A 115 -0.15 -4.50 -6.99
C HIS A 115 -1.41 -5.36 -7.15
N GLY A 116 -1.30 -6.52 -7.81
CA GLY A 116 -2.40 -7.48 -7.92
C GLY A 116 -2.83 -8.08 -6.59
N GLY A 117 -1.96 -8.07 -5.58
CA GLY A 117 -2.24 -8.62 -4.25
C GLY A 117 -3.41 -7.95 -3.50
N LEU A 118 -3.70 -6.70 -3.82
CA LEU A 118 -4.90 -5.99 -3.35
C LEU A 118 -5.78 -5.56 -4.53
N GLY A 119 -5.20 -4.93 -5.57
CA GLY A 119 -5.94 -4.32 -6.67
C GLY A 119 -6.53 -5.32 -7.69
N ASP A 120 -6.06 -6.57 -7.70
CA ASP A 120 -6.55 -7.66 -8.58
C ASP A 120 -6.93 -8.93 -7.80
N ALA A 121 -7.30 -8.78 -6.54
CA ALA A 121 -7.54 -9.93 -5.67
C ALA A 121 -8.84 -10.65 -6.02
N PHE A 122 -9.96 -9.95 -6.08
CA PHE A 122 -11.31 -10.52 -6.20
C PHE A 122 -12.12 -9.79 -7.26
N ARG A 123 -11.88 -10.12 -8.54
CA ARG A 123 -12.44 -9.43 -9.72
C ARG A 123 -13.97 -9.42 -9.78
N ASN A 124 -14.63 -10.37 -9.12
CA ASN A 124 -16.08 -10.52 -9.14
C ASN A 124 -16.78 -9.92 -7.90
N ASP A 125 -16.03 -9.29 -6.99
CA ASP A 125 -16.57 -8.70 -5.77
C ASP A 125 -16.53 -7.16 -5.85
N THR A 126 -17.63 -6.57 -6.29
CA THR A 126 -17.76 -5.12 -6.46
C THR A 126 -17.73 -4.35 -5.14
N GLU A 127 -18.22 -4.96 -4.05
CA GLU A 127 -18.17 -4.36 -2.72
C GLU A 127 -16.73 -4.29 -2.20
N TYR A 128 -15.94 -5.31 -2.48
CA TYR A 128 -14.51 -5.31 -2.19
C TYR A 128 -13.79 -4.21 -2.98
N GLN A 129 -14.05 -4.09 -4.29
CA GLN A 129 -13.47 -3.06 -5.15
C GLN A 129 -13.84 -1.66 -4.68
N TYR A 130 -15.10 -1.45 -4.29
CA TYR A 130 -15.58 -0.21 -3.71
C TYR A 130 -14.86 0.12 -2.40
N MET A 131 -14.62 -0.88 -1.55
CA MET A 131 -13.86 -0.70 -0.30
C MET A 131 -12.44 -0.24 -0.58
N ILE A 132 -11.68 -0.94 -1.44
CA ILE A 132 -10.26 -0.64 -1.69
C ILE A 132 -10.03 0.58 -2.58
N GLY A 133 -11.03 0.99 -3.37
CA GLY A 133 -10.97 2.20 -4.20
C GLY A 133 -10.49 1.97 -5.63
N GLY A 134 -10.46 0.74 -6.12
CA GLY A 134 -10.11 0.46 -7.51
C GLY A 134 -10.09 -1.01 -7.86
N GLN A 135 -9.94 -1.27 -9.15
CA GLN A 135 -9.83 -2.61 -9.72
C GLN A 135 -8.84 -2.60 -10.90
N PHE A 136 -7.93 -3.53 -10.89
CA PHE A 136 -7.04 -3.80 -12.02
C PHE A 136 -7.84 -4.14 -13.29
N VAL A 137 -7.39 -3.59 -14.41
CA VAL A 137 -7.96 -3.85 -15.73
C VAL A 137 -6.93 -4.50 -16.65
N LYS A 138 -5.76 -3.85 -16.78
CA LYS A 138 -4.73 -4.24 -17.75
C LYS A 138 -3.37 -3.66 -17.36
N HIS A 139 -2.29 -4.26 -17.87
CA HIS A 139 -0.93 -3.71 -17.90
C HIS A 139 -0.42 -3.71 -19.36
N PRO A 140 -0.68 -2.65 -20.14
CA PRO A 140 -0.28 -2.58 -21.54
C PRO A 140 1.23 -2.77 -21.71
N GLY A 141 1.63 -3.74 -22.54
CA GLY A 141 3.03 -4.08 -22.79
C GLY A 141 3.66 -5.04 -21.79
N GLY A 142 2.96 -5.45 -20.74
CA GLY A 142 3.54 -6.27 -19.67
C GLY A 142 4.48 -5.45 -18.77
N GLN A 143 5.72 -5.91 -18.60
CA GLN A 143 6.74 -5.12 -17.91
C GLN A 143 7.35 -4.09 -18.87
N VAL A 144 7.24 -2.82 -18.53
CA VAL A 144 7.69 -1.68 -19.32
C VAL A 144 8.44 -0.67 -18.44
N ASP A 145 9.27 0.15 -19.08
CA ASP A 145 9.87 1.32 -18.40
C ASP A 145 8.85 2.43 -18.29
N TYR A 146 8.59 2.91 -17.08
CA TYR A 146 7.71 4.06 -16.87
C TYR A 146 8.14 4.89 -15.66
N SER A 147 7.61 6.10 -15.59
CA SER A 147 7.90 7.04 -14.51
C SER A 147 6.72 7.14 -13.55
N VAL A 148 7.03 7.24 -12.27
CA VAL A 148 6.10 7.56 -11.19
C VAL A 148 6.32 9.00 -10.78
N LYS A 149 5.26 9.79 -10.81
CA LYS A 149 5.23 11.19 -10.40
C LYS A 149 4.61 11.31 -9.02
N ILE A 150 5.26 12.00 -8.12
CA ILE A 150 4.74 12.30 -6.79
C ILE A 150 3.76 13.47 -6.88
N SER A 151 2.47 13.20 -6.66
CA SER A 151 1.39 14.19 -6.75
C SER A 151 1.22 14.98 -5.47
N GLU A 152 1.49 14.37 -4.30
CA GLU A 152 1.43 15.01 -2.99
C GLU A 152 2.78 14.87 -2.26
N PRO A 153 3.76 15.77 -2.51
CA PRO A 153 5.11 15.67 -1.96
C PRO A 153 5.18 15.91 -0.44
N GLU A 154 4.15 16.52 0.14
CA GLU A 154 4.07 16.76 1.60
C GLU A 154 3.32 15.64 2.35
N HIS A 155 2.72 14.68 1.64
CA HIS A 155 2.06 13.55 2.28
C HIS A 155 3.08 12.65 3.00
N ILE A 156 2.76 12.16 4.19
CA ILE A 156 3.69 11.40 5.04
C ILE A 156 4.27 10.15 4.34
N VAL A 157 3.53 9.56 3.42
CA VAL A 157 3.98 8.39 2.64
C VAL A 157 5.04 8.77 1.60
N THR A 158 4.96 9.98 1.02
CA THR A 158 5.77 10.42 -0.12
C THR A 158 6.76 11.52 0.21
N VAL A 159 6.72 12.07 1.42
CA VAL A 159 7.60 13.18 1.82
C VAL A 159 9.08 12.81 1.61
N GLY A 160 9.79 13.70 0.89
CA GLY A 160 11.21 13.52 0.55
C GLY A 160 11.48 12.52 -0.59
N ILE A 161 10.46 11.83 -1.12
CA ILE A 161 10.57 11.02 -2.33
C ILE A 161 10.38 11.94 -3.54
N LYS A 162 11.26 11.81 -4.52
CA LYS A 162 11.15 12.51 -5.81
C LYS A 162 10.52 11.60 -6.84
N ASP A 163 10.14 12.17 -7.99
CA ASP A 163 9.75 11.39 -9.17
C ASP A 163 10.86 10.41 -9.52
N PHE A 164 10.49 9.18 -9.87
CA PHE A 164 11.42 8.12 -10.18
C PHE A 164 10.92 7.25 -11.33
N SER A 165 11.80 6.47 -11.93
CA SER A 165 11.47 5.54 -13.02
C SER A 165 11.85 4.13 -12.63
N LEU A 166 11.10 3.15 -13.15
CA LEU A 166 11.32 1.74 -12.90
C LEU A 166 10.86 0.91 -14.10
N ASN A 167 11.30 -0.35 -14.15
CA ASN A 167 10.77 -1.36 -15.07
C ASN A 167 9.82 -2.28 -14.28
N SER A 168 8.54 -2.29 -14.62
CA SER A 168 7.53 -3.15 -14.01
C SER A 168 6.23 -3.13 -14.84
N GLU A 169 5.18 -3.79 -14.34
CA GLU A 169 3.84 -3.70 -14.92
C GLU A 169 3.21 -2.34 -14.57
N GLN A 170 2.98 -1.51 -15.60
CA GLN A 170 2.23 -0.26 -15.47
C GLN A 170 0.73 -0.54 -15.50
N TYR A 171 0.06 -0.46 -14.34
CA TYR A 171 -1.35 -0.81 -14.21
C TYR A 171 -2.28 0.27 -14.74
N TYR A 172 -3.19 -0.15 -15.64
CA TYR A 172 -4.41 0.59 -15.92
C TYR A 172 -5.52 0.07 -15.00
N MET A 173 -6.18 0.96 -14.26
CA MET A 173 -7.13 0.63 -13.21
C MET A 173 -8.48 1.32 -13.46
N HIS A 174 -9.58 0.68 -13.10
CA HIS A 174 -10.79 1.42 -12.76
C HIS A 174 -10.64 1.94 -11.33
N ILE A 175 -10.95 3.20 -11.10
CA ILE A 175 -10.72 3.88 -9.83
C ILE A 175 -12.00 4.51 -9.28
N ASP A 176 -12.13 4.53 -7.97
CA ASP A 176 -13.17 5.23 -7.24
C ASP A 176 -12.78 6.73 -7.12
N PRO A 177 -13.67 7.68 -7.45
CA PRO A 177 -13.39 9.11 -7.32
C PRO A 177 -13.14 9.59 -5.88
N SER A 178 -13.41 8.76 -4.86
CA SER A 178 -13.19 9.09 -3.44
C SER A 178 -11.79 8.73 -2.91
N ILE A 179 -10.89 8.23 -3.76
CA ILE A 179 -9.50 7.98 -3.36
C ILE A 179 -8.72 9.30 -3.25
N ASN A 180 -7.76 9.35 -2.31
CA ASN A 180 -6.76 10.40 -2.28
C ASN A 180 -5.50 9.93 -3.00
N VAL A 181 -5.25 10.46 -4.19
CA VAL A 181 -4.13 10.06 -5.06
C VAL A 181 -2.87 10.78 -4.63
N ILE A 182 -1.82 10.04 -4.29
CA ILE A 182 -0.55 10.61 -3.82
C ILE A 182 0.64 10.38 -4.78
N ALA A 183 0.49 9.47 -5.75
CA ALA A 183 1.41 9.32 -6.87
C ALA A 183 0.67 8.83 -8.12
N THR A 184 1.15 9.24 -9.31
CA THR A 184 0.56 8.91 -10.61
C THR A 184 1.62 8.43 -11.59
N THR A 185 1.15 7.89 -12.72
CA THR A 185 1.95 7.62 -13.92
C THR A 185 1.17 8.07 -15.15
N VAL A 186 1.86 8.27 -16.28
CA VAL A 186 1.22 8.64 -17.55
C VAL A 186 1.56 7.60 -18.60
N PHE A 187 0.54 7.11 -19.30
CA PHE A 187 0.73 6.18 -20.40
C PHE A 187 1.25 6.90 -21.66
N ASN A 188 2.27 6.34 -22.32
CA ASN A 188 2.86 6.89 -23.52
C ASN A 188 2.14 6.48 -24.84
N GLY A 189 1.19 5.53 -24.75
CA GLY A 189 0.44 5.03 -25.88
C GLY A 189 1.16 3.98 -26.75
N ASP A 190 2.37 3.58 -26.43
CA ASP A 190 3.18 2.67 -27.27
C ASP A 190 2.50 1.30 -27.49
N HIS A 191 1.77 0.80 -26.51
CA HIS A 191 1.08 -0.50 -26.57
C HIS A 191 -0.42 -0.35 -26.82
N ASP A 192 -1.05 0.68 -26.27
CA ASP A 192 -2.47 0.97 -26.42
C ASP A 192 -2.63 2.48 -26.76
N PRO A 193 -2.62 2.87 -28.06
CA PRO A 193 -2.61 4.27 -28.45
C PRO A 193 -3.79 5.13 -27.96
N TRP A 194 -4.94 4.48 -27.68
CA TRP A 194 -6.13 5.20 -27.19
C TRP A 194 -6.06 5.63 -25.72
N ILE A 195 -5.00 5.25 -24.99
CA ILE A 195 -4.74 5.74 -23.63
C ILE A 195 -3.51 6.66 -23.56
N GLU A 196 -2.96 7.11 -24.70
CA GLU A 196 -1.87 8.08 -24.72
C GLU A 196 -2.23 9.32 -23.92
N GLY A 197 -1.34 9.71 -23.00
CA GLY A 197 -1.53 10.87 -22.13
C GLY A 197 -2.47 10.66 -20.96
N VAL A 198 -3.05 9.47 -20.79
CA VAL A 198 -3.89 9.17 -19.62
C VAL A 198 -3.03 9.11 -18.37
N GLU A 199 -3.32 9.99 -17.40
CA GLU A 199 -2.72 9.97 -16.07
C GLU A 199 -3.48 8.98 -15.19
N MET A 200 -2.75 8.02 -14.61
CA MET A 200 -3.33 6.93 -13.80
C MET A 200 -2.76 6.96 -12.38
N PRO A 201 -3.61 6.83 -11.35
CA PRO A 201 -3.16 6.64 -9.98
C PRO A 201 -2.27 5.40 -9.81
N VAL A 202 -1.12 5.58 -9.16
CA VAL A 202 -0.18 4.53 -8.79
C VAL A 202 -0.26 4.23 -7.30
N VAL A 203 -0.36 5.28 -6.48
CA VAL A 203 -0.48 5.15 -5.02
C VAL A 203 -1.63 6.00 -4.54
N TRP A 204 -2.47 5.42 -3.69
CA TRP A 204 -3.55 6.16 -3.04
C TRP A 204 -3.82 5.73 -1.62
N THR A 205 -4.49 6.62 -0.93
CA THR A 205 -5.09 6.37 0.38
C THR A 205 -6.61 6.55 0.30
N LYS A 206 -7.33 5.85 1.15
CA LYS A 206 -8.79 5.93 1.24
C LYS A 206 -9.25 5.72 2.66
N THR A 207 -10.45 6.20 3.00
CA THR A 207 -11.14 5.85 4.24
C THR A 207 -12.39 5.04 3.89
N TYR A 208 -12.61 3.93 4.58
CA TYR A 208 -13.82 3.14 4.50
C TYR A 208 -14.38 2.93 5.90
N GLY A 209 -15.52 3.59 6.20
CA GLY A 209 -16.00 3.67 7.57
C GLY A 209 -14.97 4.37 8.48
N LYS A 210 -14.48 3.65 9.50
CA LYS A 210 -13.42 4.13 10.42
C LYS A 210 -12.03 3.69 10.00
N GLY A 211 -11.91 2.70 9.10
CA GLY A 211 -10.65 2.12 8.65
C GLY A 211 -9.96 2.99 7.61
N LYS A 212 -8.63 2.94 7.63
CA LYS A 212 -7.76 3.52 6.62
C LYS A 212 -7.31 2.45 5.65
N ILE A 213 -7.23 2.78 4.38
CA ILE A 213 -6.80 1.89 3.31
C ILE A 213 -5.63 2.53 2.59
N PHE A 214 -4.56 1.77 2.41
CA PHE A 214 -3.41 2.13 1.61
C PHE A 214 -3.26 1.14 0.45
N TYR A 215 -3.07 1.66 -0.75
CA TYR A 215 -2.78 0.88 -1.94
C TYR A 215 -1.64 1.49 -2.74
N SER A 216 -0.78 0.60 -3.27
CA SER A 216 0.22 0.93 -4.28
C SER A 216 0.12 -0.05 -5.43
N SER A 217 0.06 0.41 -6.68
CA SER A 217 0.13 -0.47 -7.86
C SER A 217 1.54 -0.96 -8.17
N LEU A 218 2.55 -0.46 -7.45
CA LEU A 218 3.94 -0.92 -7.57
C LEU A 218 4.07 -2.31 -6.95
N GLY A 219 4.63 -3.25 -7.71
CA GLY A 219 4.69 -4.66 -7.31
C GLY A 219 5.18 -5.50 -8.49
N HIS A 220 4.55 -6.60 -8.78
CA HIS A 220 4.79 -7.66 -9.73
C HIS A 220 5.69 -8.77 -9.15
N SER A 221 6.96 -8.51 -8.89
CA SER A 221 7.89 -9.45 -8.26
C SER A 221 8.49 -8.85 -6.99
N ALA A 222 9.01 -9.70 -6.11
CA ALA A 222 9.51 -9.26 -4.80
C ALA A 222 10.79 -8.38 -4.88
N ASP A 223 11.53 -8.46 -5.98
CA ASP A 223 12.74 -7.67 -6.22
C ASP A 223 12.44 -6.18 -6.46
N ILE A 224 11.21 -5.81 -6.85
CA ILE A 224 10.83 -4.40 -6.99
C ILE A 224 11.00 -3.63 -5.67
N PHE A 225 10.90 -4.31 -4.55
CA PHE A 225 11.10 -3.73 -3.22
C PHE A 225 12.58 -3.51 -2.86
N GLU A 226 13.52 -3.83 -3.76
CA GLU A 226 14.92 -3.37 -3.67
C GLU A 226 15.08 -1.93 -4.17
N ILE A 227 14.09 -1.38 -4.89
CA ILE A 227 14.05 0.03 -5.28
C ILE A 227 13.68 0.85 -4.04
N PRO A 228 14.56 1.76 -3.57
CA PRO A 228 14.36 2.45 -2.30
C PRO A 228 13.04 3.22 -2.22
N GLU A 229 12.62 3.87 -3.31
CA GLU A 229 11.38 4.65 -3.38
C GLU A 229 10.16 3.73 -3.22
N VAL A 230 10.16 2.57 -3.86
CA VAL A 230 9.07 1.59 -3.78
C VAL A 230 8.95 1.03 -2.36
N TRP A 231 10.09 0.66 -1.76
CA TRP A 231 10.11 0.16 -0.38
C TRP A 231 9.66 1.21 0.63
N GLN A 232 10.13 2.46 0.48
CA GLN A 232 9.70 3.55 1.35
C GLN A 232 8.20 3.84 1.22
N ILE A 233 7.65 3.86 0.00
CA ILE A 233 6.21 4.04 -0.23
C ILE A 233 5.43 2.91 0.46
N MET A 234 5.85 1.66 0.30
CA MET A 234 5.15 0.51 0.90
C MET A 234 5.18 0.56 2.44
N THR A 235 6.37 0.72 3.03
CA THR A 235 6.53 0.71 4.49
C THR A 235 5.85 1.90 5.16
N ARG A 236 5.97 3.10 4.58
CA ARG A 236 5.29 4.30 5.09
C ARG A 236 3.78 4.22 4.90
N GLY A 237 3.31 3.62 3.79
CA GLY A 237 1.88 3.39 3.56
C GLY A 237 1.26 2.46 4.60
N VAL A 238 1.94 1.36 4.92
CA VAL A 238 1.58 0.43 6.00
C VAL A 238 1.54 1.15 7.35
N THR A 239 2.57 1.91 7.67
CA THR A 239 2.67 2.69 8.91
C THR A 239 1.55 3.74 9.00
N TRP A 240 1.29 4.47 7.90
CA TRP A 240 0.21 5.45 7.84
C TRP A 240 -1.17 4.80 8.07
N ALA A 241 -1.40 3.62 7.48
CA ALA A 241 -2.69 2.96 7.59
C ALA A 241 -3.03 2.61 9.05
N VAL A 242 -2.05 2.11 9.82
CA VAL A 242 -2.25 1.72 11.23
C VAL A 242 -2.15 2.89 12.21
N SER A 243 -1.61 4.04 11.79
CA SER A 243 -1.46 5.20 12.65
C SER A 243 -2.81 5.79 13.06
N LYS A 244 -2.92 6.31 14.30
CA LYS A 244 -4.12 7.03 14.73
C LYS A 244 -4.32 8.26 13.83
N LYS A 245 -5.59 8.64 13.59
CA LYS A 245 -5.88 9.95 12.97
C LYS A 245 -5.19 11.02 13.82
N MET A 246 -4.35 11.86 13.21
CA MET A 246 -3.96 13.11 13.85
C MET A 246 -5.21 13.99 13.92
N ASN A 247 -5.61 14.32 15.16
CA ASN A 247 -6.74 15.23 15.42
C ASN A 247 -6.38 16.66 15.01
#